data_c718ca9b41d2b189cb24a8a6426a61eb
#
_entry.id   c718ca9b41d2b189cb24a8a6426a61eb
#
_cell.length_a   1.000
_cell.length_b   1.000
_cell.length_c   1.000
_cell.angle_alpha   90.00
_cell.angle_beta   90.00
_cell.angle_gamma   90.00
#
_symmetry.space_group_name_H-M   'P 1'
#
loop_
_entity.id
_entity.type
_entity.pdbx_description
1 polymer ?
#
loop_
_entity_poly.entity_id
_entity_poly.type
_entity_poly.pdbx_seq_one_letter_code
_entity_poly.pdbx_strand_id
1 'polypeptide(L)'
;MSIPSKEVVLSGTLCLPHEGGKFPTALWLQGSGPIDRDDNIPGQALNNSKSVAHHLAANGIATLRFDKRGVGKSTGEYLSAGHSDLVEDGLNCLKFLSKSNHCDSHLLFAIGHSEGAIIAPQIAQKLEGVAGIVLVCPTIEDPESLLMRQAQEMKNMVDAQSWFKRPLAKLFTKVIDPIKSNRKAIAKTKNTDAKTGRLGFSKQPFYWFRQFLALNLVEIYKNTTCPILALAGEKDFQCTPCDVHKIAGVVQGEYEFHIIKDMSHMLKSEPGQACVFNYAAQLKQPIEPKVLTLICNWLQQRCRQ
;
A
#
# COMPACT_ATOMS: atom_id res chain seq x y z
N MET A 1 -6.35 -6.02 19.34
CA MET A 1 -5.53 -7.23 19.62
C MET A 1 -4.06 -6.89 19.56
N SER A 2 -3.21 -7.68 20.23
CA SER A 2 -1.76 -7.50 20.24
C SER A 2 -1.12 -8.65 19.45
N ILE A 3 -0.28 -8.34 18.48
CA ILE A 3 0.32 -9.31 17.56
C ILE A 3 1.83 -9.22 17.72
N PRO A 4 2.50 -10.27 18.24
CA PRO A 4 3.96 -10.29 18.35
C PRO A 4 4.62 -10.30 16.95
N SER A 5 5.62 -9.45 16.74
CA SER A 5 6.44 -9.42 15.54
C SER A 5 7.88 -9.11 15.89
N LYS A 6 8.69 -10.16 16.04
CA LYS A 6 10.06 -10.07 16.58
C LYS A 6 10.09 -9.28 17.91
N GLU A 7 10.86 -8.19 17.94
CA GLU A 7 11.03 -7.31 19.11
C GLU A 7 9.91 -6.28 19.31
N VAL A 8 8.92 -6.25 18.42
CA VAL A 8 7.80 -5.31 18.51
C VAL A 8 6.46 -6.01 18.70
N VAL A 9 5.49 -5.28 19.22
CA VAL A 9 4.09 -5.73 19.35
C VAL A 9 3.24 -4.81 18.47
N LEU A 10 2.61 -5.40 17.46
CA LEU A 10 1.69 -4.68 16.59
C LEU A 10 0.30 -4.64 17.21
N SER A 11 -0.35 -3.50 17.12
CA SER A 11 -1.73 -3.32 17.57
C SER A 11 -2.68 -3.42 16.37
N GLY A 12 -3.58 -4.39 16.38
CA GLY A 12 -4.51 -4.64 15.29
C GLY A 12 -5.99 -4.62 15.71
N THR A 13 -6.85 -4.56 14.72
CA THR A 13 -8.30 -4.73 14.84
C THR A 13 -8.76 -5.77 13.83
N LEU A 14 -9.32 -6.87 14.32
CA LEU A 14 -10.00 -7.88 13.52
C LEU A 14 -11.49 -7.48 13.43
N CYS A 15 -11.94 -7.18 12.22
CA CYS A 15 -13.34 -6.93 11.91
C CYS A 15 -13.98 -8.26 11.51
N LEU A 16 -14.98 -8.71 12.26
CA LEU A 16 -15.68 -9.98 12.02
C LEU A 16 -17.05 -9.72 11.40
N PRO A 17 -17.56 -10.63 10.55
CA PRO A 17 -18.93 -10.56 10.02
C PRO A 17 -20.01 -10.61 11.11
N HIS A 18 -19.84 -11.50 12.09
CA HIS A 18 -20.69 -11.66 13.25
C HIS A 18 -19.93 -12.37 14.38
N GLU A 19 -20.54 -12.51 15.55
CA GLU A 19 -19.99 -13.28 16.65
C GLU A 19 -20.07 -14.79 16.35
N GLY A 20 -19.01 -15.50 16.71
CA GLY A 20 -18.90 -16.96 16.52
C GLY A 20 -18.58 -17.37 15.08
N GLY A 21 -18.01 -18.56 14.94
CA GLY A 21 -17.61 -19.11 13.63
C GLY A 21 -16.18 -18.81 13.19
N LYS A 22 -15.79 -19.45 12.08
CA LYS A 22 -14.53 -19.20 11.38
C LYS A 22 -14.83 -18.61 10.02
N PHE A 23 -14.13 -17.55 9.66
CA PHE A 23 -14.37 -16.80 8.45
C PHE A 23 -13.16 -16.81 7.52
N PRO A 24 -13.37 -16.80 6.20
CA PRO A 24 -12.35 -16.32 5.26
C PRO A 24 -11.82 -14.99 5.75
N THR A 25 -10.52 -14.82 5.77
CA THR A 25 -9.92 -13.64 6.42
C THR A 25 -8.87 -12.98 5.57
N ALA A 26 -8.98 -11.67 5.37
CA ALA A 26 -8.02 -10.85 4.68
C ALA A 26 -7.16 -10.03 5.66
N LEU A 27 -5.87 -9.91 5.36
CA LEU A 27 -4.97 -8.96 6.00
C LEU A 27 -4.86 -7.73 5.12
N TRP A 28 -5.08 -6.54 5.66
CA TRP A 28 -4.80 -5.28 4.98
C TRP A 28 -3.36 -4.83 5.22
N LEU A 29 -2.62 -4.54 4.13
CA LEU A 29 -1.26 -4.02 4.12
C LEU A 29 -1.27 -2.61 3.54
N GLN A 30 -0.89 -1.64 4.37
CA GLN A 30 -0.95 -0.22 4.04
C GLN A 30 0.14 0.21 3.05
N GLY A 31 -0.08 1.36 2.39
CA GLY A 31 0.90 2.07 1.57
C GLY A 31 2.07 2.65 2.37
N SER A 32 2.97 3.38 1.70
CA SER A 32 4.16 3.98 2.30
C SER A 32 3.81 5.07 3.33
N GLY A 33 4.63 5.19 4.36
CA GLY A 33 4.46 6.23 5.39
C GLY A 33 4.08 5.66 6.76
N PRO A 34 4.05 6.54 7.79
CA PRO A 34 3.64 6.19 9.14
C PRO A 34 2.10 6.11 9.24
N ILE A 35 1.55 5.07 8.66
CA ILE A 35 0.10 4.86 8.45
C ILE A 35 -0.46 3.98 9.55
N ASP A 36 -1.58 4.40 10.15
CA ASP A 36 -2.32 3.63 11.13
C ASP A 36 -3.17 2.52 10.48
N ARG A 37 -3.86 1.74 11.31
CA ARG A 37 -4.70 0.62 10.87
C ARG A 37 -5.88 1.01 9.99
N ASP A 38 -6.29 2.26 10.01
CA ASP A 38 -7.44 2.78 9.25
C ASP A 38 -7.01 3.49 7.96
N ASP A 39 -5.72 3.39 7.58
CA ASP A 39 -5.07 4.12 6.49
C ASP A 39 -4.99 5.63 6.72
N ASN A 40 -4.91 6.07 7.96
CA ASN A 40 -4.73 7.47 8.28
C ASN A 40 -3.26 7.79 8.52
N ILE A 41 -2.88 9.02 8.16
CA ILE A 41 -1.63 9.64 8.58
C ILE A 41 -1.95 10.86 9.45
N PRO A 42 -1.01 11.35 10.27
CA PRO A 42 -1.27 12.51 11.12
C PRO A 42 -1.87 13.69 10.35
N GLY A 43 -3.07 14.12 10.75
CA GLY A 43 -3.80 15.21 10.12
C GLY A 43 -4.60 14.87 8.86
N GLN A 44 -4.58 13.60 8.39
CA GLN A 44 -5.31 13.17 7.19
C GLN A 44 -6.00 11.83 7.41
N ALA A 45 -7.31 11.84 7.47
CA ALA A 45 -8.14 10.65 7.64
C ALA A 45 -8.64 10.12 6.28
N LEU A 46 -8.02 9.06 5.76
CA LEU A 46 -8.45 8.39 4.53
C LEU A 46 -9.51 7.33 4.79
N ASN A 47 -9.38 6.59 5.88
CA ASN A 47 -10.28 5.50 6.29
C ASN A 47 -10.50 4.41 5.21
N ASN A 48 -9.56 4.21 4.30
CA ASN A 48 -9.72 3.25 3.21
C ASN A 48 -9.81 1.82 3.71
N SER A 49 -8.83 1.39 4.50
CA SER A 49 -8.79 0.04 5.08
C SER A 49 -9.98 -0.24 5.98
N LYS A 50 -10.44 0.78 6.73
CA LYS A 50 -11.65 0.68 7.56
C LYS A 50 -12.88 0.47 6.71
N SER A 51 -13.02 1.20 5.60
CA SER A 51 -14.16 1.06 4.68
C SER A 51 -14.17 -0.31 4.01
N VAL A 52 -13.01 -0.80 3.57
CA VAL A 52 -12.86 -2.16 3.01
C VAL A 52 -13.24 -3.20 4.05
N ALA A 53 -12.71 -3.11 5.27
CA ALA A 53 -12.97 -4.07 6.32
C ALA A 53 -14.46 -4.17 6.69
N HIS A 54 -15.16 -3.03 6.80
CA HIS A 54 -16.58 -3.02 7.09
C HIS A 54 -17.41 -3.60 5.93
N HIS A 55 -17.04 -3.29 4.68
CA HIS A 55 -17.70 -3.83 3.50
C HIS A 55 -17.52 -5.36 3.42
N LEU A 56 -16.31 -5.86 3.63
CA LEU A 56 -16.00 -7.28 3.62
C LEU A 56 -16.72 -8.03 4.75
N ALA A 57 -16.74 -7.45 5.97
CA ALA A 57 -17.46 -8.04 7.09
C ALA A 57 -18.95 -8.17 6.82
N ALA A 58 -19.61 -7.16 6.23
CA ALA A 58 -21.00 -7.23 5.81
C ALA A 58 -21.27 -8.31 4.74
N ASN A 59 -20.22 -8.82 4.10
CA ASN A 59 -20.26 -9.85 3.06
C ASN A 59 -19.62 -11.17 3.47
N GLY A 60 -19.46 -11.45 4.77
CA GLY A 60 -19.02 -12.74 5.30
C GLY A 60 -17.52 -12.95 5.34
N ILE A 61 -16.68 -11.92 5.16
CA ILE A 61 -15.24 -12.00 5.13
C ILE A 61 -14.65 -11.15 6.26
N ALA A 62 -13.87 -11.77 7.15
CA ALA A 62 -13.17 -11.05 8.20
C ALA A 62 -11.96 -10.27 7.66
N THR A 63 -11.56 -9.20 8.35
CA THR A 63 -10.40 -8.41 7.94
C THR A 63 -9.58 -7.96 9.14
N LEU A 64 -8.28 -8.27 9.13
CA LEU A 64 -7.31 -7.74 10.08
C LEU A 64 -6.67 -6.47 9.50
N ARG A 65 -6.68 -5.40 10.28
CA ARG A 65 -5.97 -4.14 10.05
C ARG A 65 -5.07 -3.86 11.25
N PHE A 66 -3.87 -3.38 11.05
CA PHE A 66 -2.92 -3.12 12.13
C PHE A 66 -2.20 -1.79 11.96
N ASP A 67 -1.77 -1.18 13.05
CA ASP A 67 -0.90 -0.01 13.03
C ASP A 67 0.50 -0.48 12.65
N LYS A 68 1.16 0.18 11.69
CA LYS A 68 2.57 -0.12 11.39
C LYS A 68 3.43 0.02 12.65
N ARG A 69 4.58 -0.67 12.68
CA ARG A 69 5.54 -0.53 13.80
C ARG A 69 5.88 0.93 14.06
N GLY A 70 5.87 1.34 15.33
CA GLY A 70 6.11 2.73 15.73
C GLY A 70 5.01 3.72 15.37
N VAL A 71 3.81 3.25 14.98
CA VAL A 71 2.65 4.07 14.65
C VAL A 71 1.48 3.69 15.56
N GLY A 72 0.61 4.63 15.88
CA GLY A 72 -0.59 4.42 16.66
C GLY A 72 -0.31 3.76 18.00
N LYS A 73 -0.79 2.51 18.19
CA LYS A 73 -0.58 1.72 19.41
C LYS A 73 0.46 0.61 19.25
N SER A 74 1.08 0.48 18.08
CA SER A 74 2.17 -0.47 17.85
C SER A 74 3.47 0.05 18.45
N THR A 75 4.25 -0.87 19.04
CA THR A 75 5.58 -0.55 19.59
C THR A 75 6.63 -0.45 18.47
N GLY A 76 7.85 -0.03 18.83
CA GLY A 76 8.96 0.13 17.89
C GLY A 76 9.15 1.56 17.40
N GLU A 77 9.95 1.73 16.36
CA GLU A 77 10.25 3.05 15.76
C GLU A 77 10.13 2.96 14.23
N TYR A 78 9.17 3.66 13.66
CA TYR A 78 8.87 3.63 12.22
C TYR A 78 10.08 4.06 11.36
N LEU A 79 10.76 5.15 11.72
CA LEU A 79 11.84 5.70 10.89
C LEU A 79 13.09 4.81 10.83
N SER A 80 13.29 3.91 11.77
CA SER A 80 14.41 2.96 11.78
C SER A 80 14.05 1.59 11.19
N ALA A 81 12.80 1.39 10.82
CA ALA A 81 12.34 0.17 10.13
C ALA A 81 12.85 0.12 8.68
N GLY A 82 13.16 -1.09 8.21
CA GLY A 82 13.41 -1.38 6.81
C GLY A 82 12.17 -1.95 6.10
N HIS A 83 12.23 -2.04 4.78
CA HIS A 83 11.18 -2.72 4.01
C HIS A 83 11.02 -4.19 4.45
N SER A 84 12.12 -4.89 4.72
CA SER A 84 12.09 -6.27 5.23
C SER A 84 11.37 -6.41 6.56
N ASP A 85 11.43 -5.38 7.43
CA ASP A 85 10.71 -5.40 8.69
C ASP A 85 9.19 -5.29 8.49
N LEU A 86 8.75 -4.52 7.48
CA LEU A 86 7.33 -4.39 7.13
C LEU A 86 6.79 -5.69 6.51
N VAL A 87 7.59 -6.37 5.67
CA VAL A 87 7.26 -7.71 5.15
C VAL A 87 7.10 -8.71 6.31
N GLU A 88 8.03 -8.69 7.26
CA GLU A 88 7.99 -9.59 8.43
C GLU A 88 6.78 -9.29 9.33
N ASP A 89 6.42 -8.02 9.51
CA ASP A 89 5.22 -7.63 10.26
C ASP A 89 3.95 -8.21 9.62
N GLY A 90 3.79 -8.05 8.32
CA GLY A 90 2.67 -8.62 7.59
C GLY A 90 2.63 -10.15 7.64
N LEU A 91 3.79 -10.81 7.51
CA LEU A 91 3.93 -12.26 7.64
C LEU A 91 3.49 -12.74 9.04
N ASN A 92 3.92 -12.04 10.09
CA ASN A 92 3.53 -12.41 11.46
C ASN A 92 2.04 -12.13 11.73
N CYS A 93 1.44 -11.12 11.08
CA CYS A 93 0.00 -10.92 11.11
C CYS A 93 -0.76 -12.09 10.46
N LEU A 94 -0.34 -12.59 9.29
CA LEU A 94 -0.96 -13.77 8.67
C LEU A 94 -0.76 -15.04 9.49
N LYS A 95 0.44 -15.26 10.05
CA LYS A 95 0.69 -16.38 10.98
C LYS A 95 -0.15 -16.29 12.25
N PHE A 96 -0.45 -15.10 12.73
CA PHE A 96 -1.36 -14.89 13.86
C PHE A 96 -2.80 -15.25 13.48
N LEU A 97 -3.25 -14.85 12.30
CA LEU A 97 -4.58 -15.18 11.77
C LEU A 97 -4.76 -16.69 11.57
N SER A 98 -3.73 -17.40 11.06
CA SER A 98 -3.81 -18.86 10.84
C SER A 98 -4.04 -19.67 12.12
N LYS A 99 -3.71 -19.09 13.28
CA LYS A 99 -3.89 -19.68 14.60
C LYS A 99 -5.14 -19.18 15.34
N SER A 100 -5.87 -18.24 14.74
CA SER A 100 -7.05 -17.62 15.35
C SER A 100 -8.26 -18.54 15.27
N ASN A 101 -9.03 -18.64 16.35
CA ASN A 101 -10.30 -19.38 16.36
C ASN A 101 -11.40 -18.74 15.53
N HIS A 102 -11.22 -17.51 15.07
CA HIS A 102 -12.17 -16.77 14.25
C HIS A 102 -11.85 -16.82 12.75
N CYS A 103 -10.71 -17.39 12.36
CA CYS A 103 -10.24 -17.39 10.99
C CYS A 103 -10.20 -18.80 10.42
N ASP A 104 -10.64 -18.97 9.18
CA ASP A 104 -10.39 -20.17 8.41
C ASP A 104 -8.94 -20.14 7.91
N SER A 105 -8.11 -21.04 8.40
CA SER A 105 -6.69 -21.09 8.06
C SER A 105 -6.41 -21.47 6.59
N HIS A 106 -7.40 -22.04 5.88
CA HIS A 106 -7.30 -22.37 4.46
C HIS A 106 -7.74 -21.24 3.55
N LEU A 107 -8.42 -20.22 4.10
CA LEU A 107 -8.96 -19.07 3.35
C LEU A 107 -8.37 -17.76 3.86
N LEU A 108 -7.02 -17.69 3.89
CA LEU A 108 -6.28 -16.49 4.25
C LEU A 108 -5.83 -15.73 3.01
N PHE A 109 -6.11 -14.44 2.99
CA PHE A 109 -5.80 -13.53 1.90
C PHE A 109 -4.96 -12.35 2.38
N ALA A 110 -4.21 -11.71 1.47
CA ALA A 110 -3.58 -10.43 1.74
C ALA A 110 -4.06 -9.38 0.72
N ILE A 111 -4.44 -8.21 1.20
CA ILE A 111 -4.83 -7.05 0.38
C ILE A 111 -3.78 -5.98 0.62
N GLY A 112 -3.00 -5.61 -0.40
CA GLY A 112 -1.96 -4.61 -0.29
C GLY A 112 -2.27 -3.37 -1.13
N HIS A 113 -2.16 -2.18 -0.53
CA HIS A 113 -2.28 -0.90 -1.22
C HIS A 113 -0.91 -0.27 -1.41
N SER A 114 -0.56 0.15 -2.63
CA SER A 114 0.69 0.87 -2.93
C SER A 114 1.92 0.05 -2.48
N GLU A 115 2.69 0.48 -1.47
CA GLU A 115 3.77 -0.32 -0.87
C GLU A 115 3.27 -1.70 -0.39
N GLY A 116 2.06 -1.76 0.16
CA GLY A 116 1.43 -3.03 0.55
C GLY A 116 1.26 -3.99 -0.61
N ALA A 117 1.05 -3.50 -1.83
CA ALA A 117 1.00 -4.31 -3.05
C ALA A 117 2.37 -4.89 -3.46
N ILE A 118 3.46 -4.33 -2.95
CA ILE A 118 4.81 -4.91 -3.07
C ILE A 118 5.08 -5.91 -1.93
N ILE A 119 4.51 -5.69 -0.76
CA ILE A 119 4.67 -6.54 0.41
C ILE A 119 3.86 -7.84 0.29
N ALA A 120 2.61 -7.78 -0.19
CA ALA A 120 1.71 -8.93 -0.27
C ALA A 120 2.31 -10.13 -1.04
N PRO A 121 2.89 -9.98 -2.25
CA PRO A 121 3.53 -11.09 -2.95
C PRO A 121 4.75 -11.65 -2.20
N GLN A 122 5.53 -10.82 -1.51
CA GLN A 122 6.67 -11.28 -0.72
C GLN A 122 6.24 -12.10 0.51
N ILE A 123 5.09 -11.79 1.09
CA ILE A 123 4.51 -12.60 2.17
C ILE A 123 3.99 -13.92 1.62
N ALA A 124 3.29 -13.92 0.47
CA ALA A 124 2.77 -15.13 -0.16
C ALA A 124 3.89 -16.12 -0.55
N GLN A 125 5.07 -15.62 -0.92
CA GLN A 125 6.25 -16.46 -1.19
C GLN A 125 6.85 -17.09 0.07
N LYS A 126 6.62 -16.52 1.25
CA LYS A 126 7.19 -16.96 2.53
C LYS A 126 6.23 -17.79 3.38
N LEU A 127 4.95 -17.76 3.06
CA LEU A 127 3.90 -18.46 3.80
C LEU A 127 3.08 -19.31 2.82
N GLU A 128 3.24 -20.62 2.91
CA GLU A 128 2.39 -21.53 2.17
C GLU A 128 0.92 -21.44 2.61
N GLY A 129 -0.01 -21.68 1.69
CA GLY A 129 -1.45 -21.69 1.98
C GLY A 129 -2.10 -20.30 1.98
N VAL A 130 -1.43 -19.25 1.47
CA VAL A 130 -2.12 -18.00 1.14
C VAL A 130 -3.05 -18.25 -0.04
N ALA A 131 -4.37 -18.14 0.19
CA ALA A 131 -5.40 -18.46 -0.80
C ALA A 131 -5.44 -17.50 -1.99
N GLY A 132 -4.85 -16.32 -1.84
CA GLY A 132 -4.69 -15.33 -2.90
C GLY A 132 -4.35 -13.95 -2.36
N ILE A 133 -3.94 -13.07 -3.26
CA ILE A 133 -3.58 -11.68 -2.91
C ILE A 133 -4.31 -10.68 -3.80
N VAL A 134 -4.62 -9.52 -3.23
CA VAL A 134 -5.18 -8.37 -3.95
C VAL A 134 -4.16 -7.24 -3.92
N LEU A 135 -3.82 -6.74 -5.09
CA LEU A 135 -2.87 -5.65 -5.31
C LEU A 135 -3.66 -4.40 -5.71
N VAL A 136 -3.71 -3.41 -4.84
CA VAL A 136 -4.40 -2.14 -5.10
C VAL A 136 -3.38 -1.06 -5.41
N CYS A 137 -3.46 -0.45 -6.58
CA CYS A 137 -2.47 0.50 -7.11
C CYS A 137 -1.04 -0.07 -7.10
N PRO A 138 -0.82 -1.27 -7.71
CA PRO A 138 0.51 -1.87 -7.78
C PRO A 138 1.43 -1.13 -8.74
N THR A 139 2.73 -1.35 -8.61
CA THR A 139 3.74 -0.98 -9.60
C THR A 139 4.71 -2.14 -9.84
N ILE A 140 5.25 -2.23 -11.06
CA ILE A 140 6.36 -3.14 -11.43
C ILE A 140 7.58 -2.35 -11.91
N GLU A 141 7.51 -1.05 -11.82
CA GLU A 141 8.57 -0.14 -12.25
C GLU A 141 9.80 -0.27 -11.33
N ASP A 142 10.99 -0.14 -11.89
CA ASP A 142 12.22 -0.04 -11.09
C ASP A 142 12.08 1.04 -10.01
N PRO A 143 12.42 0.77 -8.74
CA PRO A 143 12.13 1.70 -7.65
C PRO A 143 12.79 3.08 -7.77
N GLU A 144 14.01 3.17 -8.36
CA GLU A 144 14.65 4.47 -8.59
C GLU A 144 13.93 5.24 -9.69
N SER A 145 13.59 4.55 -10.78
CA SER A 145 12.82 5.09 -11.90
C SER A 145 11.44 5.58 -11.44
N LEU A 146 10.74 4.79 -10.62
CA LEU A 146 9.46 5.15 -10.00
C LEU A 146 9.55 6.47 -9.23
N LEU A 147 10.52 6.59 -8.33
CA LEU A 147 10.70 7.80 -7.51
C LEU A 147 11.03 9.03 -8.37
N MET A 148 11.81 8.85 -9.44
CA MET A 148 12.15 9.94 -10.35
C MET A 148 10.96 10.36 -11.22
N ARG A 149 10.16 9.40 -11.70
CA ARG A 149 8.93 9.68 -12.45
C ARG A 149 7.91 10.41 -11.58
N GLN A 150 7.66 9.96 -10.36
CA GLN A 150 6.77 10.64 -9.41
C GLN A 150 7.20 12.09 -9.15
N ALA A 151 8.51 12.34 -9.02
CA ALA A 151 9.02 13.71 -8.85
C ALA A 151 8.80 14.58 -10.10
N GLN A 152 8.97 13.99 -11.30
CA GLN A 152 8.69 14.68 -12.56
C GLN A 152 7.21 15.00 -12.72
N GLU A 153 6.32 14.02 -12.42
CA GLU A 153 4.87 14.24 -12.48
C GLU A 153 4.41 15.33 -11.49
N MET A 154 4.94 15.31 -10.28
CA MET A 154 4.67 16.38 -9.30
C MET A 154 5.10 17.75 -9.84
N LYS A 155 6.27 17.84 -10.47
CA LYS A 155 6.75 19.06 -11.09
C LYS A 155 5.83 19.51 -12.25
N ASN A 156 5.43 18.58 -13.11
CA ASN A 156 4.51 18.85 -14.22
C ASN A 156 3.16 19.39 -13.70
N MET A 157 2.60 18.79 -12.65
CA MET A 157 1.35 19.25 -12.02
C MET A 157 1.46 20.66 -11.47
N VAL A 158 2.61 21.01 -10.87
CA VAL A 158 2.87 22.38 -10.39
C VAL A 158 2.96 23.37 -11.54
N ASP A 159 3.67 23.01 -12.61
CA ASP A 159 3.83 23.86 -13.79
C ASP A 159 2.52 24.07 -14.57
N ALA A 160 1.61 23.08 -14.53
CA ALA A 160 0.27 23.13 -15.14
C ALA A 160 -0.75 23.96 -14.34
N GLN A 161 -0.44 24.40 -13.11
CA GLN A 161 -1.37 25.22 -12.33
C GLN A 161 -1.72 26.53 -13.04
N SER A 162 -2.98 26.97 -12.87
CA SER A 162 -3.45 28.24 -13.40
C SER A 162 -2.58 29.42 -12.94
N TRP A 163 -2.48 30.44 -13.77
CA TRP A 163 -1.61 31.57 -13.52
C TRP A 163 -1.84 32.27 -12.16
N PHE A 164 -3.05 32.23 -11.59
CA PHE A 164 -3.37 32.75 -10.26
C PHE A 164 -2.76 31.94 -9.11
N LYS A 165 -2.72 30.61 -9.23
CA LYS A 165 -2.16 29.69 -8.22
C LYS A 165 -0.68 29.39 -8.45
N ARG A 166 -0.19 29.64 -9.68
CA ARG A 166 1.17 29.37 -10.11
C ARG A 166 2.26 30.06 -9.29
N PRO A 167 2.12 31.34 -8.85
CA PRO A 167 3.15 31.96 -8.02
C PRO A 167 3.35 31.26 -6.68
N LEU A 168 2.27 30.85 -6.01
CA LEU A 168 2.33 30.14 -4.74
C LEU A 168 2.87 28.71 -4.91
N ALA A 169 2.42 28.00 -5.94
CA ALA A 169 2.91 26.68 -6.29
C ALA A 169 4.39 26.72 -6.72
N LYS A 170 4.81 27.73 -7.50
CA LYS A 170 6.21 27.94 -7.87
C LYS A 170 7.09 28.36 -6.70
N LEU A 171 6.56 29.10 -5.72
CA LEU A 171 7.29 29.42 -4.51
C LEU A 171 7.61 28.12 -3.75
N PHE A 172 6.65 27.20 -3.68
CA PHE A 172 6.85 25.89 -3.06
C PHE A 172 7.94 25.07 -3.80
N THR A 173 7.93 25.02 -5.13
CA THR A 173 8.96 24.29 -5.92
C THR A 173 10.28 25.01 -6.09
N LYS A 174 10.32 26.36 -5.96
CA LYS A 174 11.60 27.09 -5.86
C LYS A 174 12.34 26.78 -4.56
N VAL A 175 11.59 26.48 -3.50
CA VAL A 175 12.17 26.08 -2.21
C VAL A 175 12.54 24.58 -2.20
N ILE A 176 11.74 23.73 -2.89
CA ILE A 176 11.95 22.29 -2.94
C ILE A 176 11.74 21.82 -4.39
N ASP A 177 12.84 21.70 -5.16
CA ASP A 177 12.82 21.02 -6.45
C ASP A 177 12.67 19.51 -6.21
N PRO A 178 11.52 18.88 -6.57
CA PRO A 178 11.27 17.47 -6.26
C PRO A 178 12.30 16.54 -6.89
N ILE A 179 12.75 16.85 -8.11
CA ILE A 179 13.70 16.03 -8.85
C ILE A 179 15.08 16.08 -8.18
N LYS A 180 15.57 17.28 -7.88
CA LYS A 180 16.85 17.46 -7.18
C LYS A 180 16.80 16.87 -5.76
N SER A 181 15.67 17.04 -5.07
CA SER A 181 15.46 16.47 -3.75
C SER A 181 15.54 14.95 -3.77
N ASN A 182 14.82 14.28 -4.70
CA ASN A 182 14.86 12.83 -4.84
C ASN A 182 16.24 12.33 -5.23
N ARG A 183 16.92 12.95 -6.20
CA ARG A 183 18.31 12.58 -6.55
C ARG A 183 19.25 12.67 -5.35
N LYS A 184 19.16 13.74 -4.58
CA LYS A 184 19.97 13.92 -3.37
C LYS A 184 19.64 12.88 -2.30
N ALA A 185 18.35 12.55 -2.13
CA ALA A 185 17.89 11.53 -1.19
C ALA A 185 18.45 10.16 -1.58
N ILE A 186 18.29 9.76 -2.84
CA ILE A 186 18.78 8.49 -3.38
C ILE A 186 20.30 8.38 -3.22
N ALA A 187 21.06 9.40 -3.65
CA ALA A 187 22.52 9.40 -3.53
C ALA A 187 22.98 9.33 -2.08
N LYS A 188 22.38 10.11 -1.18
CA LYS A 188 22.72 10.10 0.24
C LYS A 188 22.40 8.76 0.89
N THR A 189 21.27 8.16 0.53
CA THR A 189 20.82 6.87 1.04
C THR A 189 21.74 5.74 0.61
N LYS A 190 22.19 5.74 -0.65
CA LYS A 190 23.13 4.73 -1.18
C LYS A 190 24.53 4.80 -0.54
N ASN A 191 24.93 5.97 -0.05
CA ASN A 191 26.28 6.23 0.50
C ASN A 191 26.34 6.19 2.03
N THR A 192 25.42 5.53 2.72
CA THR A 192 25.44 5.43 4.18
C THR A 192 24.79 4.15 4.68
N ASP A 193 25.30 3.55 5.75
CA ASP A 193 24.69 2.41 6.44
C ASP A 193 23.73 2.83 7.57
N ALA A 194 23.63 4.12 7.85
CA ALA A 194 22.74 4.63 8.89
C ALA A 194 21.28 4.22 8.64
N LYS A 195 20.56 3.82 9.68
CA LYS A 195 19.13 3.49 9.60
C LYS A 195 18.29 4.72 9.30
N THR A 196 18.68 5.88 9.85
CA THR A 196 17.99 7.16 9.65
C THR A 196 18.99 8.26 9.30
N GLY A 197 18.50 9.28 8.62
CA GLY A 197 19.32 10.45 8.31
C GLY A 197 18.45 11.68 8.08
N ARG A 198 19.07 12.84 7.83
CA ARG A 198 18.35 14.09 7.54
C ARG A 198 18.50 14.50 6.07
N LEU A 199 17.39 14.89 5.47
CA LEU A 199 17.34 15.62 4.21
C LEU A 199 16.74 17.01 4.50
N GLY A 200 17.61 18.04 4.53
CA GLY A 200 17.22 19.33 5.08
C GLY A 200 16.89 19.20 6.57
N PHE A 201 15.72 19.68 6.95
CA PHE A 201 15.23 19.62 8.34
C PHE A 201 14.46 18.31 8.64
N SER A 202 14.11 17.52 7.66
CA SER A 202 13.30 16.30 7.83
C SER A 202 14.17 15.08 8.09
N LYS A 203 13.84 14.28 9.13
CA LYS A 203 14.40 12.95 9.40
C LYS A 203 13.77 11.94 8.43
N GLN A 204 14.59 11.10 7.82
CA GLN A 204 14.19 10.15 6.77
C GLN A 204 14.61 8.72 7.13
N PRO A 205 13.83 7.70 6.71
CA PRO A 205 14.11 6.28 6.95
C PRO A 205 15.11 5.74 5.90
N PHE A 206 16.40 6.02 6.05
CA PHE A 206 17.41 5.62 5.06
C PHE A 206 17.53 4.11 4.90
N TYR A 207 17.28 3.33 5.95
CA TYR A 207 17.31 1.86 5.87
C TYR A 207 16.17 1.34 4.98
N TRP A 208 14.96 1.87 5.14
CA TRP A 208 13.84 1.56 4.26
C TRP A 208 14.15 1.92 2.81
N PHE A 209 14.67 3.13 2.56
CA PHE A 209 15.00 3.57 1.21
C PHE A 209 16.04 2.67 0.54
N ARG A 210 17.11 2.27 1.24
CA ARG A 210 18.13 1.37 0.66
C ARG A 210 17.52 0.03 0.26
N GLN A 211 16.71 -0.55 1.13
CA GLN A 211 16.07 -1.83 0.85
C GLN A 211 15.05 -1.71 -0.29
N PHE A 212 14.25 -0.64 -0.29
CA PHE A 212 13.30 -0.38 -1.37
C PHE A 212 13.99 -0.22 -2.72
N LEU A 213 15.05 0.59 -2.80
CA LEU A 213 15.83 0.79 -4.03
C LEU A 213 16.55 -0.47 -4.53
N ALA A 214 16.72 -1.48 -3.69
CA ALA A 214 17.33 -2.75 -4.05
C ALA A 214 16.33 -3.82 -4.50
N LEU A 215 15.01 -3.53 -4.47
CA LEU A 215 14.00 -4.49 -4.88
C LEU A 215 14.02 -4.73 -6.40
N ASN A 216 13.88 -5.99 -6.79
CA ASN A 216 13.55 -6.37 -8.14
C ASN A 216 12.07 -6.76 -8.19
N LEU A 217 11.21 -5.80 -8.56
CA LEU A 217 9.76 -6.02 -8.57
C LEU A 217 9.32 -7.05 -9.60
N VAL A 218 10.04 -7.16 -10.73
CA VAL A 218 9.77 -8.18 -11.75
C VAL A 218 9.94 -9.58 -11.16
N GLU A 219 11.06 -9.84 -10.46
CA GLU A 219 11.29 -11.14 -9.84
C GLU A 219 10.33 -11.42 -8.68
N ILE A 220 9.91 -10.40 -7.93
CA ILE A 220 8.89 -10.56 -6.88
C ILE A 220 7.58 -11.05 -7.49
N TYR A 221 7.07 -10.43 -8.55
CA TYR A 221 5.82 -10.87 -9.19
C TYR A 221 5.96 -12.21 -9.90
N LYS A 222 7.07 -12.44 -10.61
CA LYS A 222 7.35 -13.69 -11.31
C LYS A 222 7.36 -14.92 -10.39
N ASN A 223 7.85 -14.75 -9.17
CA ASN A 223 7.93 -15.83 -8.17
C ASN A 223 6.65 -15.97 -7.32
N THR A 224 5.58 -15.22 -7.64
CA THR A 224 4.30 -15.32 -6.94
C THR A 224 3.40 -16.31 -7.65
N THR A 225 3.01 -17.38 -6.95
CA THR A 225 2.27 -18.52 -7.52
C THR A 225 0.79 -18.55 -7.11
N CYS A 226 0.42 -17.86 -6.02
CA CYS A 226 -0.99 -17.79 -5.61
C CYS A 226 -1.80 -16.89 -6.56
N PRO A 227 -3.12 -17.07 -6.64
CA PRO A 227 -4.01 -16.20 -7.42
C PRO A 227 -3.89 -14.72 -7.06
N ILE A 228 -3.96 -13.84 -8.06
CA ILE A 228 -3.80 -12.39 -7.91
C ILE A 228 -4.97 -11.65 -8.54
N LEU A 229 -5.57 -10.71 -7.79
CA LEU A 229 -6.37 -9.62 -8.34
C LEU A 229 -5.56 -8.32 -8.28
N ALA A 230 -5.45 -7.59 -9.38
CA ALA A 230 -4.80 -6.28 -9.40
C ALA A 230 -5.79 -5.17 -9.81
N LEU A 231 -5.84 -4.10 -9.01
CA LEU A 231 -6.71 -2.95 -9.25
C LEU A 231 -5.84 -1.69 -9.41
N ALA A 232 -5.96 -0.99 -10.54
CA ALA A 232 -5.29 0.29 -10.77
C ALA A 232 -6.31 1.41 -10.95
N GLY A 233 -5.94 2.62 -10.57
CA GLY A 233 -6.73 3.82 -10.85
C GLY A 233 -6.31 4.47 -12.15
N GLU A 234 -7.26 4.82 -13.03
CA GLU A 234 -6.96 5.53 -14.29
C GLU A 234 -6.24 6.87 -14.02
N LYS A 235 -6.54 7.52 -12.91
CA LYS A 235 -5.96 8.83 -12.50
C LYS A 235 -4.82 8.69 -11.50
N ASP A 236 -4.27 7.49 -11.35
CA ASP A 236 -3.11 7.26 -10.48
C ASP A 236 -1.82 7.75 -11.16
N PHE A 237 -1.23 8.82 -10.63
CA PHE A 237 0.06 9.32 -11.08
C PHE A 237 1.23 8.76 -10.27
N GLN A 238 0.96 8.16 -9.11
CA GLN A 238 2.01 7.58 -8.27
C GLN A 238 2.42 6.20 -8.79
N CYS A 239 1.45 5.35 -9.11
CA CYS A 239 1.67 4.05 -9.74
C CYS A 239 1.03 4.07 -11.14
N THR A 240 1.79 3.72 -12.16
CA THR A 240 1.31 3.80 -13.54
C THR A 240 0.19 2.79 -13.78
N PRO A 241 -1.01 3.22 -14.23
CA PRO A 241 -2.14 2.29 -14.39
C PRO A 241 -1.85 1.10 -15.32
N CYS A 242 -1.00 1.29 -16.33
CA CYS A 242 -0.61 0.21 -17.24
C CYS A 242 0.32 -0.84 -16.61
N ASP A 243 0.81 -0.65 -15.40
CA ASP A 243 1.66 -1.64 -14.73
C ASP A 243 0.91 -2.94 -14.45
N VAL A 244 -0.43 -2.92 -14.32
CA VAL A 244 -1.21 -4.16 -14.20
C VAL A 244 -1.08 -5.06 -15.44
N HIS A 245 -0.92 -4.49 -16.65
CA HIS A 245 -0.65 -5.26 -17.87
C HIS A 245 0.77 -5.84 -17.87
N LYS A 246 1.75 -5.07 -17.37
CA LYS A 246 3.13 -5.54 -17.28
C LYS A 246 3.27 -6.66 -16.26
N ILE A 247 2.58 -6.56 -15.13
CA ILE A 247 2.52 -7.60 -14.11
C ILE A 247 1.91 -8.88 -14.71
N ALA A 248 0.82 -8.77 -15.49
CA ALA A 248 0.22 -9.89 -16.21
C ALA A 248 1.21 -10.65 -17.12
N GLY A 249 2.18 -9.92 -17.69
CA GLY A 249 3.22 -10.51 -18.56
C GLY A 249 4.31 -11.30 -17.83
N VAL A 250 4.39 -11.22 -16.50
CA VAL A 250 5.45 -11.87 -15.72
C VAL A 250 4.96 -12.88 -14.69
N VAL A 251 3.73 -12.72 -14.17
CA VAL A 251 3.14 -13.69 -13.23
C VAL A 251 2.89 -15.04 -13.89
N GLN A 252 3.05 -16.11 -13.12
CA GLN A 252 2.87 -17.48 -13.63
C GLN A 252 1.55 -18.12 -13.18
N GLY A 253 0.90 -17.52 -12.17
CA GLY A 253 -0.37 -17.98 -11.61
C GLY A 253 -1.58 -17.33 -12.25
N GLU A 254 -2.75 -17.63 -11.68
CA GLU A 254 -4.00 -16.98 -12.06
C GLU A 254 -3.92 -15.46 -11.75
N TYR A 255 -4.24 -14.66 -12.75
CA TYR A 255 -4.15 -13.21 -12.66
C TYR A 255 -5.36 -12.54 -13.30
N GLU A 256 -6.06 -11.74 -12.50
CA GLU A 256 -7.17 -10.88 -12.93
C GLU A 256 -6.79 -9.42 -12.65
N PHE A 257 -7.13 -8.49 -13.52
CA PHE A 257 -6.89 -7.08 -13.27
C PHE A 257 -7.98 -6.16 -13.81
N HIS A 258 -8.11 -4.99 -13.19
CA HIS A 258 -9.01 -3.92 -13.61
C HIS A 258 -8.34 -2.56 -13.49
N ILE A 259 -8.58 -1.70 -14.49
CA ILE A 259 -8.29 -0.27 -14.41
C ILE A 259 -9.61 0.44 -14.14
N ILE A 260 -9.71 1.09 -12.98
CA ILE A 260 -10.94 1.75 -12.52
C ILE A 260 -10.93 3.18 -13.02
N LYS A 261 -11.93 3.51 -13.85
CA LYS A 261 -12.08 4.84 -14.45
C LYS A 261 -12.18 5.91 -13.36
N ASP A 262 -11.55 7.04 -13.59
CA ASP A 262 -11.54 8.22 -12.70
C ASP A 262 -11.06 7.95 -11.25
N MET A 263 -10.44 6.80 -10.95
CA MET A 263 -9.91 6.54 -9.63
C MET A 263 -8.48 7.06 -9.49
N SER A 264 -8.22 7.80 -8.41
CA SER A 264 -6.89 8.26 -8.01
C SER A 264 -6.14 7.23 -7.16
N HIS A 265 -4.85 7.47 -6.87
CA HIS A 265 -4.05 6.67 -5.94
C HIS A 265 -4.65 6.58 -4.53
N MET A 266 -5.40 7.60 -4.10
CA MET A 266 -6.08 7.61 -2.80
C MET A 266 -7.35 6.76 -2.76
N LEU A 267 -7.65 6.02 -3.83
CA LEU A 267 -8.87 5.20 -4.00
C LEU A 267 -10.15 6.05 -3.93
N LYS A 268 -10.09 7.27 -4.45
CA LYS A 268 -11.20 8.21 -4.50
C LYS A 268 -11.49 8.59 -5.94
N SER A 269 -12.71 9.05 -6.20
CA SER A 269 -13.08 9.57 -7.52
C SER A 269 -12.33 10.88 -7.82
N GLU A 270 -11.73 10.97 -9.00
CA GLU A 270 -11.04 12.14 -9.54
C GLU A 270 -11.46 12.38 -10.99
N PRO A 271 -12.66 12.93 -11.22
CA PRO A 271 -13.07 13.28 -12.56
C PRO A 271 -12.24 14.46 -13.09
N GLY A 272 -11.56 14.25 -14.22
CA GLY A 272 -10.71 15.28 -14.83
C GLY A 272 -9.23 14.92 -14.79
N GLN A 273 -8.37 15.94 -14.74
CA GLN A 273 -6.92 15.73 -14.71
C GLN A 273 -6.44 15.38 -13.30
N ALA A 274 -5.67 14.30 -13.20
CA ALA A 274 -5.02 13.91 -11.94
C ALA A 274 -4.17 15.05 -11.38
N CYS A 275 -4.36 15.37 -10.09
CA CYS A 275 -3.64 16.46 -9.47
C CYS A 275 -3.45 16.26 -7.96
N VAL A 276 -2.20 16.30 -7.50
CA VAL A 276 -1.87 16.18 -6.06
C VAL A 276 -2.56 17.24 -5.19
N PHE A 277 -2.86 18.42 -5.75
CA PHE A 277 -3.55 19.50 -5.02
C PHE A 277 -5.03 19.20 -4.74
N ASN A 278 -5.60 18.17 -5.39
CA ASN A 278 -6.96 17.72 -5.14
C ASN A 278 -7.05 16.74 -3.95
N TYR A 279 -5.92 16.23 -3.44
CA TYR A 279 -5.90 15.23 -2.37
C TYR A 279 -6.63 15.71 -1.11
N ALA A 280 -6.48 16.97 -0.72
CA ALA A 280 -7.21 17.54 0.44
C ALA A 280 -8.75 17.48 0.27
N ALA A 281 -9.24 17.64 -0.95
CA ALA A 281 -10.68 17.48 -1.26
C ALA A 281 -11.09 16.00 -1.29
N GLN A 282 -10.22 15.13 -1.79
CA GLN A 282 -10.46 13.67 -1.86
C GLN A 282 -10.55 13.03 -0.47
N LEU A 283 -9.89 13.58 0.56
CA LEU A 283 -10.02 13.08 1.95
C LEU A 283 -11.47 13.08 2.46
N LYS A 284 -12.32 13.95 1.92
CA LYS A 284 -13.74 14.06 2.29
C LYS A 284 -14.66 13.11 1.52
N GLN A 285 -14.14 12.42 0.50
CA GLN A 285 -14.92 11.53 -0.34
C GLN A 285 -14.89 10.10 0.21
N PRO A 286 -15.94 9.30 -0.03
CA PRO A 286 -15.89 7.87 0.25
C PRO A 286 -14.86 7.19 -0.66
N ILE A 287 -14.46 5.97 -0.30
CA ILE A 287 -13.69 5.10 -1.19
C ILE A 287 -14.51 4.81 -2.46
N GLU A 288 -13.84 4.68 -3.60
CA GLU A 288 -14.46 4.31 -4.87
C GLU A 288 -15.21 2.97 -4.74
N PRO A 289 -16.53 2.92 -4.96
CA PRO A 289 -17.33 1.72 -4.70
C PRO A 289 -16.88 0.49 -5.51
N LYS A 290 -16.34 0.68 -6.71
CA LYS A 290 -15.79 -0.41 -7.52
C LYS A 290 -14.67 -1.16 -6.85
N VAL A 291 -13.83 -0.49 -6.06
CA VAL A 291 -12.76 -1.13 -5.28
C VAL A 291 -13.37 -2.14 -4.32
N LEU A 292 -14.39 -1.72 -3.57
CA LEU A 292 -15.08 -2.57 -2.59
C LEU A 292 -15.72 -3.79 -3.27
N THR A 293 -16.46 -3.56 -4.35
CA THR A 293 -17.19 -4.60 -5.08
C THR A 293 -16.25 -5.62 -5.71
N LEU A 294 -15.18 -5.17 -6.40
CA LEU A 294 -14.24 -6.06 -7.08
C LEU A 294 -13.47 -6.92 -6.07
N ILE A 295 -12.97 -6.34 -4.98
CA ILE A 295 -12.28 -7.09 -3.93
C ILE A 295 -13.22 -8.14 -3.32
N CYS A 296 -14.43 -7.73 -2.93
CA CYS A 296 -15.38 -8.61 -2.28
C CYS A 296 -15.77 -9.79 -3.18
N ASN A 297 -16.16 -9.52 -4.44
CA ASN A 297 -16.57 -10.56 -5.38
C ASN A 297 -15.45 -11.56 -5.65
N TRP A 298 -14.21 -11.07 -5.85
CA TRP A 298 -13.06 -11.90 -6.12
C TRP A 298 -12.71 -12.82 -4.92
N LEU A 299 -12.77 -12.31 -3.70
CA LEU A 299 -12.56 -13.11 -2.49
C LEU A 299 -13.66 -14.15 -2.31
N GLN A 300 -14.95 -13.76 -2.51
CA GLN A 300 -16.08 -14.69 -2.39
C GLN A 300 -16.04 -15.83 -3.41
N GLN A 301 -15.56 -15.58 -4.64
CA GLN A 301 -15.40 -16.63 -5.65
C GLN A 301 -14.40 -17.69 -5.16
N ARG A 302 -13.30 -17.28 -4.53
CA ARG A 302 -12.28 -18.20 -3.99
C ARG A 302 -12.68 -18.91 -2.71
N CYS A 303 -13.61 -18.37 -1.97
CA CYS A 303 -14.20 -19.07 -0.81
C CYS A 303 -15.14 -20.22 -1.18
N ARG A 304 -15.53 -20.34 -2.47
CA ARG A 304 -16.45 -21.39 -2.99
C ARG A 304 -15.72 -22.51 -3.70
N GLN A 305 -14.44 -22.35 -3.98
CA GLN A 305 -13.56 -23.36 -4.56
C GLN A 305 -12.99 -24.29 -3.47
#